data_daa6eb2ea4c12978b6ee730e5240bfdd
#
_entry.id   daa6eb2ea4c12978b6ee730e5240bfdd
#
_cell.length_a   1.000
_cell.length_b   1.000
_cell.length_c   1.000
_cell.angle_alpha   90.00
_cell.angle_beta   90.00
_cell.angle_gamma   90.00
#
_symmetry.space_group_name_H-M   'P 1'
#
loop_
_entity.id
_entity.type
_entity.pdbx_description
1 polymer ?
#
loop_
_entity_poly.entity_id
_entity_poly.type
_entity_poly.pdbx_seq_one_letter_code
_entity_poly.pdbx_strand_id
1 'polypeptide(L)'
;MFEYEIKVKVIQGSINEILRKLESIGFKIIDYRFEDDSYVDLRSCRDVKPDSVLRIRKVVRKDCVSGELTFKGPRVSDKVKLREELSVEIDEPDTLREAFKKLGFKLFSVRKRRYVAIRGRENVFVDDVESLGTFIEYEVINAGSVDEFMRMFNKFIRELNVDVTKPIIRSYLELILEGRHNDDNCVND
;
A
#
# COMPACT_ATOMS: atom_id res chain seq x y z
N MET A 1 -12.70 -8.93 6.44
CA MET A 1 -12.14 -8.06 7.50
C MET A 1 -12.06 -6.66 6.94
N PHE A 2 -12.36 -5.61 7.73
CA PHE A 2 -12.22 -4.22 7.29
C PHE A 2 -10.91 -3.66 7.82
N GLU A 3 -10.11 -3.09 6.94
CA GLU A 3 -8.86 -2.40 7.27
C GLU A 3 -9.06 -0.89 7.19
N TYR A 4 -8.59 -0.19 8.23
CA TYR A 4 -8.52 1.27 8.27
C TYR A 4 -7.09 1.67 7.96
N GLU A 5 -6.86 2.19 6.77
CA GLU A 5 -5.53 2.58 6.28
C GLU A 5 -5.53 4.03 5.79
N ILE A 6 -4.47 4.72 6.05
CA ILE A 6 -4.17 6.03 5.49
C ILE A 6 -2.66 6.13 5.25
N LYS A 7 -2.24 6.89 4.26
CA LYS A 7 -0.82 7.11 3.99
C LYS A 7 -0.48 8.58 3.85
N VAL A 8 0.79 8.87 4.05
CA VAL A 8 1.42 10.18 3.77
C VAL A 8 2.72 9.96 3.00
N LYS A 9 3.07 10.89 2.14
CA LYS A 9 4.39 10.90 1.49
C LYS A 9 5.36 11.68 2.37
N VAL A 10 6.56 11.15 2.55
CA VAL A 10 7.65 11.83 3.26
C VAL A 10 8.21 12.92 2.35
N ILE A 11 8.26 14.16 2.84
CA ILE A 11 8.80 15.31 2.11
C ILE A 11 10.32 15.38 2.35
N GLN A 12 10.74 15.22 3.59
CA GLN A 12 12.15 15.32 3.97
C GLN A 12 12.51 14.28 5.05
N GLY A 13 13.71 13.72 4.96
CA GLY A 13 14.24 12.73 5.89
C GLY A 13 14.57 11.39 5.22
N SER A 14 15.44 10.63 5.84
CA SER A 14 15.83 9.29 5.40
C SER A 14 14.98 8.21 6.07
N ILE A 15 14.86 7.05 5.43
CA ILE A 15 14.18 5.88 6.01
C ILE A 15 14.78 5.53 7.38
N ASN A 16 16.11 5.57 7.53
CA ASN A 16 16.76 5.25 8.80
C ASN A 16 16.40 6.23 9.93
N GLU A 17 16.16 7.49 9.62
CA GLU A 17 15.68 8.48 10.61
C GLU A 17 14.24 8.19 11.02
N ILE A 18 13.38 7.84 10.05
CA ILE A 18 11.99 7.47 10.31
C ILE A 18 11.94 6.23 11.21
N LEU A 19 12.73 5.18 10.90
CA LEU A 19 12.76 3.96 11.69
C LEU A 19 13.22 4.24 13.14
N ARG A 20 14.30 5.02 13.33
CA ARG A 20 14.74 5.42 14.68
C ARG A 20 13.68 6.22 15.46
N LYS A 21 12.94 7.11 14.76
CA LYS A 21 11.83 7.85 15.38
C LYS A 21 10.69 6.92 15.77
N LEU A 22 10.32 5.95 14.91
CA LEU A 22 9.31 4.94 15.25
C LEU A 22 9.69 4.15 16.50
N GLU A 23 10.93 3.70 16.59
CA GLU A 23 11.44 3.01 17.80
C GLU A 23 11.38 3.91 19.04
N SER A 24 11.75 5.19 18.93
CA SER A 24 11.73 6.14 20.04
C SER A 24 10.34 6.42 20.60
N ILE A 25 9.29 6.25 19.79
CA ILE A 25 7.89 6.39 20.20
C ILE A 25 7.20 5.04 20.49
N GLY A 26 7.99 3.97 20.63
CA GLY A 26 7.56 2.68 21.14
C GLY A 26 7.10 1.67 20.08
N PHE A 27 7.33 1.91 18.79
CA PHE A 27 7.13 0.89 17.77
C PHE A 27 8.29 -0.09 17.74
N LYS A 28 7.99 -1.33 17.41
CA LYS A 28 8.94 -2.41 17.16
C LYS A 28 9.03 -2.66 15.67
N ILE A 29 10.21 -2.57 15.07
CA ILE A 29 10.44 -2.99 13.69
C ILE A 29 10.49 -4.52 13.68
N ILE A 30 9.58 -5.17 12.94
CA ILE A 30 9.41 -6.63 12.99
C ILE A 30 9.69 -7.32 11.66
N ASP A 31 9.67 -6.61 10.53
CA ASP A 31 9.90 -7.20 9.21
C ASP A 31 10.52 -6.16 8.26
N TYR A 32 11.31 -6.67 7.32
CA TYR A 32 11.77 -5.96 6.14
C TYR A 32 11.64 -6.88 4.94
N ARG A 33 11.01 -6.38 3.87
CA ARG A 33 10.77 -7.17 2.68
C ARG A 33 10.68 -6.33 1.41
N PHE A 34 10.93 -6.97 0.29
CA PHE A 34 10.59 -6.44 -1.02
C PHE A 34 9.24 -6.99 -1.44
N GLU A 35 8.36 -6.10 -1.90
CA GLU A 35 7.05 -6.46 -2.44
C GLU A 35 6.97 -6.06 -3.92
N ASP A 36 6.64 -7.04 -4.78
CA ASP A 36 6.35 -6.84 -6.18
C ASP A 36 4.87 -7.17 -6.42
N ASP A 37 4.06 -6.14 -6.51
CA ASP A 37 2.61 -6.21 -6.70
C ASP A 37 2.27 -6.16 -8.19
N SER A 38 1.45 -7.09 -8.66
CA SER A 38 0.83 -7.05 -9.98
C SER A 38 -0.67 -6.89 -9.84
N TYR A 39 -1.20 -5.79 -10.37
CA TYR A 39 -2.62 -5.48 -10.36
C TYR A 39 -3.23 -5.88 -11.70
N VAL A 40 -4.23 -6.74 -11.67
CA VAL A 40 -4.96 -7.20 -12.87
C VAL A 40 -5.89 -6.10 -13.34
N ASP A 41 -5.82 -5.75 -14.63
CA ASP A 41 -6.74 -4.78 -15.24
C ASP A 41 -8.13 -5.40 -15.41
N LEU A 42 -9.04 -5.06 -14.52
CA LEU A 42 -10.42 -5.57 -14.50
C LEU A 42 -11.42 -4.72 -15.30
N ARG A 43 -10.97 -3.63 -15.96
CA ARG A 43 -11.86 -2.68 -16.65
C ARG A 43 -12.67 -3.29 -17.80
N SER A 44 -12.22 -4.39 -18.37
CA SER A 44 -12.93 -5.16 -19.40
C SER A 44 -13.95 -6.16 -18.83
N CYS A 45 -13.97 -6.38 -17.53
CA CYS A 45 -14.86 -7.34 -16.88
C CYS A 45 -16.19 -6.68 -16.54
N ARG A 46 -17.29 -7.10 -17.18
CA ARG A 46 -18.62 -6.45 -17.07
C ARG A 46 -19.24 -6.49 -15.69
N ASP A 47 -19.03 -7.59 -14.95
CA ASP A 47 -19.73 -7.85 -13.68
C ASP A 47 -18.90 -7.46 -12.46
N VAL A 48 -17.72 -6.88 -12.66
CA VAL A 48 -16.85 -6.43 -11.57
C VAL A 48 -17.30 -5.03 -11.13
N LYS A 49 -17.57 -4.87 -9.83
CA LYS A 49 -17.91 -3.56 -9.26
C LYS A 49 -16.77 -2.56 -9.49
N PRO A 50 -17.08 -1.31 -9.85
CA PRO A 50 -16.06 -0.25 -9.94
C PRO A 50 -15.20 -0.17 -8.68
N ASP A 51 -13.94 0.24 -8.82
CA ASP A 51 -12.94 0.36 -7.74
C ASP A 51 -12.55 -0.98 -7.07
N SER A 52 -13.03 -2.11 -7.60
CA SER A 52 -12.52 -3.43 -7.18
C SER A 52 -11.12 -3.66 -7.71
N VAL A 53 -10.31 -4.36 -6.92
CA VAL A 53 -8.90 -4.63 -7.24
C VAL A 53 -8.60 -6.11 -7.07
N LEU A 54 -7.89 -6.70 -8.03
CA LEU A 54 -7.27 -8.01 -7.89
C LEU A 54 -5.76 -7.84 -7.97
N ARG A 55 -5.05 -8.20 -6.89
CA ARG A 55 -3.61 -8.05 -6.76
C ARG A 55 -2.95 -9.41 -6.57
N ILE A 56 -1.91 -9.66 -7.34
CA ILE A 56 -0.97 -10.77 -7.12
C ILE A 56 0.29 -10.14 -6.53
N ARG A 57 0.64 -10.47 -5.29
CA ARG A 57 1.83 -10.00 -4.60
C ARG A 57 2.87 -11.10 -4.52
N LYS A 58 4.10 -10.78 -4.89
CA LYS A 58 5.29 -11.56 -4.58
C LYS A 58 6.05 -10.84 -3.47
N VAL A 59 6.32 -11.56 -2.39
CA VAL A 59 7.09 -11.05 -1.26
C VAL A 59 8.43 -11.76 -1.23
N VAL A 60 9.50 -10.97 -1.23
CA VAL A 60 10.87 -11.48 -1.13
C VAL A 60 11.47 -11.02 0.18
N ARG A 61 11.86 -11.96 1.03
CA ARG A 61 12.65 -11.78 2.24
C ARG A 61 14.02 -12.42 2.04
N LYS A 62 14.93 -12.20 2.99
CA LYS A 62 16.30 -12.73 2.92
C LYS A 62 16.34 -14.22 2.57
N ASP A 63 15.49 -15.03 3.20
CA ASP A 63 15.56 -16.49 3.17
C ASP A 63 14.34 -17.15 2.54
N CYS A 64 13.34 -16.38 2.08
CA CYS A 64 12.14 -16.95 1.49
C CYS A 64 11.46 -16.03 0.47
N VAL A 65 10.73 -16.67 -0.44
CA VAL A 65 9.78 -16.03 -1.35
C VAL A 65 8.40 -16.59 -1.05
N SER A 66 7.41 -15.73 -0.96
CA SER A 66 6.00 -16.11 -0.80
C SER A 66 5.11 -15.29 -1.72
N GLY A 67 3.91 -15.76 -1.95
CA GLY A 67 2.93 -15.09 -2.77
C GLY A 67 1.59 -14.90 -2.06
N GLU A 68 0.84 -13.92 -2.50
CA GLU A 68 -0.51 -13.65 -2.04
C GLU A 68 -1.39 -13.18 -3.20
N LEU A 69 -2.57 -13.76 -3.34
CA LEU A 69 -3.63 -13.25 -4.19
C LEU A 69 -4.65 -12.55 -3.30
N THR A 70 -4.90 -11.26 -3.56
CA THR A 70 -5.85 -10.46 -2.79
C THR A 70 -6.90 -9.84 -3.70
N PHE A 71 -8.17 -10.11 -3.40
CA PHE A 71 -9.29 -9.31 -3.89
C PHE A 71 -9.59 -8.20 -2.88
N LYS A 72 -9.75 -6.97 -3.38
CA LYS A 72 -10.18 -5.82 -2.61
C LYS A 72 -11.48 -5.29 -3.22
N GLY A 73 -12.54 -5.25 -2.43
CA GLY A 73 -13.81 -4.67 -2.83
C GLY A 73 -13.74 -3.14 -3.01
N PRO A 74 -14.84 -2.50 -3.46
CA PRO A 74 -14.93 -1.04 -3.56
C PRO A 74 -14.67 -0.35 -2.22
N ARG A 75 -14.13 0.86 -2.25
CA ARG A 75 -13.99 1.72 -1.06
C ARG A 75 -15.37 2.10 -0.51
N VAL A 76 -15.52 2.03 0.80
CA VAL A 76 -16.74 2.41 1.52
C VAL A 76 -16.61 3.75 2.26
N SER A 77 -15.45 4.43 2.16
CA SER A 77 -15.18 5.72 2.80
C SER A 77 -14.29 6.60 1.92
N ASP A 78 -14.60 7.90 1.88
CA ASP A 78 -13.79 8.92 1.18
C ASP A 78 -12.71 9.54 2.09
N LYS A 79 -12.71 9.22 3.39
CA LYS A 79 -11.76 9.77 4.37
C LYS A 79 -10.59 8.84 4.66
N VAL A 80 -10.82 7.54 4.57
CA VAL A 80 -9.83 6.48 4.82
C VAL A 80 -10.04 5.35 3.84
N LYS A 81 -9.01 4.56 3.58
CA LYS A 81 -9.19 3.30 2.85
C LYS A 81 -9.87 2.29 3.79
N LEU A 82 -11.14 2.09 3.55
CA LEU A 82 -11.97 1.09 4.21
C LEU A 82 -12.65 0.25 3.13
N ARG A 83 -12.32 -1.03 3.06
CA ARG A 83 -12.85 -1.98 2.07
C ARG A 83 -12.81 -3.41 2.58
N GLU A 84 -13.61 -4.25 1.96
CA GLU A 84 -13.50 -5.69 2.16
C GLU A 84 -12.24 -6.22 1.48
N GLU A 85 -11.51 -7.10 2.16
CA GLU A 85 -10.36 -7.79 1.60
C GLU A 85 -10.48 -9.30 1.81
N LEU A 86 -10.21 -10.06 0.74
CA LEU A 86 -10.12 -11.50 0.73
C LEU A 86 -8.75 -11.89 0.19
N SER A 87 -7.95 -12.53 1.02
CA SER A 87 -6.59 -12.93 0.65
C SER A 87 -6.41 -14.44 0.78
N VAL A 88 -5.58 -14.99 -0.09
CA VAL A 88 -5.12 -16.38 -0.04
C VAL A 88 -3.62 -16.41 -0.36
N GLU A 89 -2.88 -17.22 0.39
CA GLU A 89 -1.47 -17.50 0.10
C GLU A 89 -1.34 -18.33 -1.17
N ILE A 90 -0.33 -18.04 -1.97
CA ILE A 90 -0.01 -18.75 -3.21
C ILE A 90 1.50 -19.06 -3.26
N ASP A 91 1.85 -20.27 -3.67
CA ASP A 91 3.25 -20.69 -3.75
C ASP A 91 3.96 -20.13 -4.98
N GLU A 92 3.24 -19.98 -6.10
CA GLU A 92 3.78 -19.65 -7.41
C GLU A 92 3.20 -18.35 -7.98
N PRO A 93 3.52 -17.17 -7.41
CA PRO A 93 2.94 -15.91 -7.86
C PRO A 93 3.31 -15.55 -9.30
N ASP A 94 4.51 -15.92 -9.75
CA ASP A 94 4.95 -15.64 -11.12
C ASP A 94 4.19 -16.50 -12.15
N THR A 95 3.91 -17.76 -11.82
CA THR A 95 3.09 -18.66 -12.64
C THR A 95 1.66 -18.12 -12.76
N LEU A 96 1.10 -17.63 -11.67
CA LEU A 96 -0.25 -17.01 -11.68
C LEU A 96 -0.28 -15.73 -12.53
N ARG A 97 0.73 -14.87 -12.44
CA ARG A 97 0.88 -13.68 -13.29
C ARG A 97 0.88 -14.05 -14.76
N GLU A 98 1.63 -15.08 -15.13
CA GLU A 98 1.72 -15.55 -16.50
C GLU A 98 0.38 -16.11 -16.99
N ALA A 99 -0.36 -16.84 -16.16
CA ALA A 99 -1.70 -17.32 -16.49
C ALA A 99 -2.65 -16.17 -16.81
N PHE A 100 -2.68 -15.10 -15.99
CA PHE A 100 -3.51 -13.92 -16.28
C PHE A 100 -3.12 -13.22 -17.58
N LYS A 101 -1.82 -13.11 -17.89
CA LYS A 101 -1.36 -12.56 -19.17
C LYS A 101 -1.83 -13.41 -20.36
N LYS A 102 -1.73 -14.75 -20.26
CA LYS A 102 -2.21 -15.68 -21.30
C LYS A 102 -3.73 -15.62 -21.49
N LEU A 103 -4.48 -15.29 -20.45
CA LEU A 103 -5.91 -15.01 -20.51
C LEU A 103 -6.23 -13.63 -21.12
N GLY A 104 -5.21 -12.85 -21.50
CA GLY A 104 -5.37 -11.53 -22.13
C GLY A 104 -5.48 -10.36 -21.18
N PHE A 105 -5.29 -10.56 -19.85
CA PHE A 105 -5.32 -9.45 -18.91
C PHE A 105 -4.02 -8.64 -18.96
N LYS A 106 -4.16 -7.32 -18.93
CA LYS A 106 -3.04 -6.41 -18.68
C LYS A 106 -2.72 -6.39 -17.17
N LEU A 107 -1.43 -6.39 -16.84
CA LEU A 107 -0.97 -6.28 -15.45
C LEU A 107 -0.21 -4.96 -15.27
N PHE A 108 -0.51 -4.26 -14.16
CA PHE A 108 0.23 -3.07 -13.74
C PHE A 108 1.09 -3.41 -12.54
N SER A 109 2.36 -3.03 -12.55
CA SER A 109 3.29 -3.34 -11.47
C SER A 109 3.49 -2.16 -10.52
N VAL A 110 3.57 -2.47 -9.23
CA VAL A 110 4.03 -1.57 -8.17
C VAL A 110 5.07 -2.32 -7.34
N ARG A 111 6.28 -1.78 -7.27
CA ARG A 111 7.38 -2.38 -6.51
C ARG A 111 7.79 -1.48 -5.37
N LYS A 112 8.09 -2.09 -4.22
CA LYS A 112 8.53 -1.34 -3.05
C LYS A 112 9.36 -2.17 -2.09
N ARG A 113 10.21 -1.49 -1.33
CA ARG A 113 10.81 -2.01 -0.10
C ARG A 113 9.95 -1.57 1.07
N ARG A 114 9.58 -2.49 1.93
CA ARG A 114 8.68 -2.24 3.06
C ARG A 114 9.33 -2.63 4.37
N TYR A 115 9.35 -1.70 5.31
CA TYR A 115 9.61 -1.95 6.72
C TYR A 115 8.28 -1.99 7.46
N VAL A 116 8.12 -2.99 8.34
CA VAL A 116 6.89 -3.17 9.15
C VAL A 116 7.21 -2.88 10.59
N ALA A 117 6.48 -1.96 11.19
CA ALA A 117 6.57 -1.60 12.59
C ALA A 117 5.22 -1.78 13.28
N ILE A 118 5.23 -2.27 14.52
CA ILE A 118 4.01 -2.51 15.30
C ILE A 118 4.07 -1.87 16.68
N ARG A 119 2.91 -1.38 17.18
CA ARG A 119 2.69 -0.92 18.56
C ARG A 119 1.27 -1.24 18.99
N GLY A 120 1.08 -2.33 19.75
CA GLY A 120 -0.25 -2.81 20.10
C GLY A 120 -1.09 -3.17 18.87
N ARG A 121 -2.17 -2.42 18.61
CA ARG A 121 -3.03 -2.63 17.44
C ARG A 121 -2.70 -1.71 16.25
N GLU A 122 -1.64 -0.93 16.37
CA GLU A 122 -1.17 -0.01 15.33
C GLU A 122 -0.09 -0.69 14.48
N ASN A 123 -0.28 -0.71 13.18
CA ASN A 123 0.73 -1.12 12.21
C ASN A 123 1.19 0.13 11.45
N VAL A 124 2.50 0.25 11.26
CA VAL A 124 3.11 1.29 10.45
C VAL A 124 3.98 0.63 9.40
N PHE A 125 3.79 1.01 8.15
CA PHE A 125 4.61 0.57 7.04
C PHE A 125 5.41 1.77 6.53
N VAL A 126 6.74 1.64 6.48
CA VAL A 126 7.61 2.59 5.81
C VAL A 126 7.98 2.00 4.47
N ASP A 127 7.47 2.59 3.41
CA ASP A 127 7.59 2.10 2.03
C ASP A 127 8.50 2.99 1.21
N ASP A 128 9.52 2.39 0.60
CA ASP A 128 10.27 2.98 -0.50
C ASP A 128 9.68 2.46 -1.80
N VAL A 129 8.85 3.27 -2.44
CA VAL A 129 8.08 2.89 -3.63
C VAL A 129 8.81 3.34 -4.88
N GLU A 130 9.09 2.38 -5.78
CA GLU A 130 9.76 2.67 -7.06
C GLU A 130 9.02 3.76 -7.83
N SER A 131 9.74 4.77 -8.31
CA SER A 131 9.26 5.97 -9.01
C SER A 131 8.38 6.94 -8.20
N LEU A 132 7.99 6.64 -6.96
CA LEU A 132 7.19 7.55 -6.13
C LEU A 132 7.95 8.10 -4.91
N GLY A 133 8.98 7.38 -4.40
CA GLY A 133 9.74 7.72 -3.21
C GLY A 133 9.15 7.15 -1.92
N THR A 134 9.45 7.80 -0.78
CA THR A 134 9.15 7.25 0.55
C THR A 134 7.77 7.65 1.04
N PHE A 135 7.05 6.67 1.58
CA PHE A 135 5.73 6.81 2.19
C PHE A 135 5.69 6.19 3.57
N ILE A 136 4.75 6.66 4.38
CA ILE A 136 4.35 6.05 5.65
C ILE A 136 2.88 5.69 5.52
N GLU A 137 2.54 4.39 5.61
CA GLU A 137 1.17 3.91 5.75
C GLU A 137 0.91 3.62 7.23
N TYR A 138 -0.21 4.07 7.73
CA TYR A 138 -0.67 3.83 9.09
C TYR A 138 -1.97 3.04 9.04
N GLU A 139 -1.99 1.93 9.74
CA GLU A 139 -3.12 1.00 9.81
C GLU A 139 -3.48 0.72 11.26
N VAL A 140 -4.76 0.59 11.54
CA VAL A 140 -5.25 0.15 12.86
C VAL A 140 -6.15 -1.06 12.71
N ILE A 141 -5.77 -2.13 13.40
CA ILE A 141 -6.57 -3.36 13.46
C ILE A 141 -7.79 -3.11 14.35
N ASN A 142 -8.98 -3.34 13.80
CA ASN A 142 -10.26 -3.20 14.51
C ASN A 142 -10.46 -1.81 15.13
N ALA A 143 -10.23 -0.73 14.40
CA ALA A 143 -10.68 0.59 14.81
C ALA A 143 -12.21 0.61 14.92
N GLY A 144 -12.75 1.19 15.99
CA GLY A 144 -14.18 1.21 16.24
C GLY A 144 -14.96 2.18 15.33
N SER A 145 -14.26 3.19 14.77
CA SER A 145 -14.84 4.16 13.84
C SER A 145 -13.76 4.91 13.05
N VAL A 146 -14.17 5.55 11.95
CA VAL A 146 -13.31 6.47 11.18
C VAL A 146 -12.76 7.60 12.05
N ASP A 147 -13.59 8.18 12.92
CA ASP A 147 -13.17 9.29 13.78
C ASP A 147 -12.15 8.85 14.84
N GLU A 148 -12.30 7.65 15.41
CA GLU A 148 -11.30 7.07 16.31
C GLU A 148 -9.98 6.88 15.56
N PHE A 149 -10.01 6.24 14.40
CA PHE A 149 -8.83 6.03 13.56
C PHE A 149 -8.12 7.36 13.23
N MET A 150 -8.86 8.38 12.81
CA MET A 150 -8.29 9.69 12.47
C MET A 150 -7.67 10.39 13.70
N ARG A 151 -8.25 10.24 14.91
CA ARG A 151 -7.62 10.75 16.13
C ARG A 151 -6.29 10.04 16.43
N MET A 152 -6.25 8.71 16.27
CA MET A 152 -5.03 7.92 16.45
C MET A 152 -3.96 8.32 15.43
N PHE A 153 -4.32 8.41 14.15
CA PHE A 153 -3.43 8.84 13.08
C PHE A 153 -2.84 10.24 13.34
N ASN A 154 -3.69 11.23 13.69
CA ASN A 154 -3.23 12.58 13.99
C ASN A 154 -2.30 12.64 15.21
N LYS A 155 -2.54 11.79 16.21
CA LYS A 155 -1.63 11.64 17.35
C LYS A 155 -0.30 11.04 16.89
N PHE A 156 -0.33 9.95 16.14
CA PHE A 156 0.84 9.27 15.59
C PHE A 156 1.74 10.22 14.78
N ILE A 157 1.17 11.01 13.85
CA ILE A 157 1.95 11.95 13.03
C ILE A 157 2.64 13.03 13.92
N ARG A 158 1.95 13.52 14.96
CA ARG A 158 2.55 14.48 15.88
C ARG A 158 3.70 13.87 16.71
N GLU A 159 3.54 12.62 17.17
CA GLU A 159 4.59 11.89 17.91
C GLU A 159 5.79 11.60 17.01
N LEU A 160 5.56 11.17 15.78
CA LEU A 160 6.61 10.83 14.83
C LEU A 160 7.45 12.06 14.43
N ASN A 161 6.83 13.23 14.36
CA ASN A 161 7.49 14.51 14.04
C ASN A 161 8.39 14.42 12.78
N VAL A 162 7.81 13.99 11.67
CA VAL A 162 8.42 13.92 10.34
C VAL A 162 7.66 14.83 9.40
N ASP A 163 8.37 15.47 8.48
CA ASP A 163 7.76 16.33 7.48
C ASP A 163 7.09 15.47 6.39
N VAL A 164 5.78 15.55 6.31
CA VAL A 164 4.95 14.71 5.45
C VAL A 164 3.87 15.51 4.73
N THR A 165 3.37 14.98 3.62
CA THR A 165 2.23 15.57 2.90
C THR A 165 0.94 15.47 3.72
N LYS A 166 -0.13 16.10 3.22
CA LYS A 166 -1.49 15.78 3.65
C LYS A 166 -1.78 14.29 3.42
N PRO A 167 -2.73 13.72 4.18
CA PRO A 167 -3.17 12.35 4.00
C PRO A 167 -3.57 12.01 2.56
N ILE A 168 -3.17 10.83 2.10
CA ILE A 168 -3.41 10.32 0.75
C ILE A 168 -4.20 9.03 0.87
N ILE A 169 -5.39 8.96 0.27
CA ILE A 169 -6.25 7.76 0.23
C ILE A 169 -6.06 6.95 -1.06
N ARG A 170 -5.41 7.52 -2.08
CA ARG A 170 -5.13 6.84 -3.35
C ARG A 170 -4.10 5.72 -3.16
N SER A 171 -4.25 4.63 -3.92
CA SER A 171 -3.28 3.55 -3.98
C SER A 171 -1.98 4.00 -4.67
N TYR A 172 -0.89 3.28 -4.47
CA TYR A 172 0.35 3.52 -5.23
C TYR A 172 0.15 3.35 -6.73
N LEU A 173 -0.69 2.39 -7.16
CA LEU A 173 -1.02 2.22 -8.57
C LEU A 173 -1.70 3.47 -9.14
N GLU A 174 -2.70 4.04 -8.44
CA GLU A 174 -3.36 5.27 -8.87
C GLU A 174 -2.37 6.43 -8.99
N LEU A 175 -1.46 6.58 -8.02
CA LEU A 175 -0.43 7.62 -8.06
C LEU A 175 0.55 7.45 -9.24
N ILE A 176 0.95 6.22 -9.56
CA ILE A 176 1.83 5.91 -10.70
C ILE A 176 1.13 6.22 -12.03
N LEU A 177 -0.14 5.83 -12.16
CA LEU A 177 -0.89 6.05 -13.40
C LEU A 177 -1.15 7.54 -13.66
N GLU A 178 -1.41 8.33 -12.62
CA GLU A 178 -1.57 9.78 -12.73
C GLU A 178 -0.27 10.48 -13.12
N GLY A 179 0.87 10.07 -12.56
CA GLY A 179 2.18 10.61 -12.93
C GLY A 179 2.48 10.42 -14.41
N ARG A 180 2.17 9.25 -14.98
CA ARG A 180 2.37 8.95 -16.40
C ARG A 180 1.50 9.81 -17.32
N HIS A 181 0.25 10.09 -16.95
CA HIS A 181 -0.62 10.97 -17.74
C HIS A 181 -0.14 12.42 -17.78
N ASN A 182 0.54 12.89 -16.73
CA ASN A 182 1.11 14.23 -16.71
C ASN A 182 2.38 14.34 -17.59
N ASP A 183 3.20 13.29 -17.64
CA ASP A 183 4.40 13.24 -18.46
C ASP A 183 4.07 13.17 -19.97
N ASP A 184 3.02 12.41 -20.35
CA ASP A 184 2.56 12.30 -21.75
C ASP A 184 1.98 13.61 -22.29
N ASN A 185 1.45 14.47 -21.44
CA ASN A 185 0.91 15.79 -21.82
C ASN A 185 1.99 16.87 -21.94
N CYS A 186 3.19 16.66 -21.40
CA CYS A 186 4.32 17.62 -21.52
C CYS A 186 5.18 17.42 -22.78
N VAL A 187 4.90 16.42 -23.60
CA VAL A 187 5.70 16.10 -24.80
C VAL A 187 5.06 16.64 -26.10
N ASN A 188 3.91 17.30 -26.01
CA ASN A 188 3.16 17.81 -27.19
C ASN A 188 3.08 19.36 -27.27
N ASP A 189 4.09 20.09 -26.75
CA ASP A 189 4.26 21.53 -26.98
C ASP A 189 5.56 21.84 -27.75
#